data_82aafbba84a1b528ea7e54fa2a5a1c37
#
_entry.id   82aafbba84a1b528ea7e54fa2a5a1c37
#
_cell.length_a   1.000
_cell.length_b   1.000
_cell.length_c   1.000
_cell.angle_alpha   90.00
_cell.angle_beta   90.00
_cell.angle_gamma   90.00
#
_symmetry.space_group_name_H-M   'P 1'
#
loop_
_entity.id
_entity.type
_entity.pdbx_description
1 polymer ?
#
loop_
_entity_poly.entity_id
_entity_poly.type
_entity_poly.pdbx_seq_one_letter_code
_entity_poly.pdbx_strand_id
1 'polypeptide(L)'
;LVVRARGEVIPATDLPREIACNWDPPFGAVAVVTKVAPNRLFERMSVDGEPFWTAVYEPFMSRDITRDDLRAVVSRGLEHTKGSYKLLLQLFNIPPGDYKRLLGFLRKYQCHLPFQKFRSVSVQPEALRLVRKPEMAPTEMKAG
;
A
#
# COMPACT_ATOMS: atom_id res chain seq x y z
N LEU A 1 -37.04 -6.50 27.47
CA LEU A 1 -37.15 -7.95 27.69
C LEU A 1 -35.79 -8.51 28.09
N VAL A 2 -35.59 -8.66 29.39
CA VAL A 2 -34.33 -9.23 29.91
C VAL A 2 -34.43 -10.74 29.79
N VAL A 3 -33.85 -11.32 28.77
CA VAL A 3 -33.65 -12.77 28.70
C VAL A 3 -32.45 -13.10 29.59
N ARG A 4 -32.68 -13.51 30.81
CA ARG A 4 -31.69 -14.16 31.62
C ARG A 4 -31.47 -15.58 31.08
N ALA A 5 -30.54 -15.72 30.17
CA ALA A 5 -29.97 -16.99 29.84
C ALA A 5 -29.09 -17.42 31.03
N ARG A 6 -29.61 -18.32 31.87
CA ARG A 6 -28.78 -19.08 32.78
C ARG A 6 -27.80 -19.88 31.93
N GLY A 7 -26.55 -19.44 31.84
CA GLY A 7 -25.34 -20.24 31.63
C GLY A 7 -25.36 -21.45 30.70
N GLU A 8 -26.35 -21.61 29.86
CA GLU A 8 -26.49 -22.75 28.97
C GLU A 8 -25.92 -22.32 27.61
N VAL A 9 -24.71 -22.78 27.35
CA VAL A 9 -24.08 -22.64 26.04
C VAL A 9 -24.89 -23.49 25.07
N ILE A 10 -25.69 -22.86 24.24
CA ILE A 10 -26.41 -23.53 23.15
C ILE A 10 -25.36 -23.96 22.13
N PRO A 11 -25.11 -25.28 21.97
CA PRO A 11 -24.18 -25.72 20.94
C PRO A 11 -24.74 -25.37 19.58
N ALA A 12 -23.85 -24.99 18.68
CA ALA A 12 -24.19 -24.55 17.31
C ALA A 12 -25.00 -25.58 16.48
N THR A 13 -25.11 -26.79 16.99
CA THR A 13 -25.91 -27.89 16.40
C THR A 13 -27.40 -27.74 16.64
N ASP A 14 -27.80 -26.93 17.64
CA ASP A 14 -29.24 -26.76 18.00
C ASP A 14 -29.88 -25.54 17.33
N LEU A 15 -29.15 -24.84 16.50
CA LEU A 15 -29.68 -23.74 15.68
C LEU A 15 -30.44 -24.33 14.49
N PRO A 16 -31.71 -23.95 14.28
CA PRO A 16 -32.44 -24.36 13.07
C PRO A 16 -31.62 -23.98 11.83
N ARG A 17 -31.50 -24.90 10.90
CA ARG A 17 -30.74 -24.71 9.63
C ARG A 17 -31.12 -23.44 8.87
N GLU A 18 -32.30 -22.95 9.07
CA GLU A 18 -32.83 -21.73 8.45
C GLU A 18 -32.16 -20.46 8.93
N ILE A 19 -31.57 -20.48 10.15
CA ILE A 19 -30.81 -19.32 10.68
C ILE A 19 -29.35 -19.35 10.19
N ALA A 20 -28.84 -20.53 9.89
CA ALA A 20 -27.44 -20.66 9.48
C ALA A 20 -27.18 -20.34 7.99
N CYS A 21 -28.21 -20.43 7.14
CA CYS A 21 -28.05 -20.30 5.70
C CYS A 21 -28.60 -18.99 5.10
N ASN A 22 -29.33 -18.20 5.86
CA ASN A 22 -29.98 -17.00 5.33
C ASN A 22 -29.79 -15.81 6.28
N TRP A 23 -28.53 -15.56 6.65
CA TRP A 23 -28.18 -14.26 7.16
C TRP A 23 -28.10 -13.28 5.98
N ASP A 24 -29.24 -12.98 5.39
CA ASP A 24 -29.43 -11.69 4.74
C ASP A 24 -29.55 -10.68 5.88
N PRO A 25 -28.65 -9.74 6.03
CA PRO A 25 -28.80 -8.68 6.98
C PRO A 25 -30.05 -7.90 6.59
N PRO A 26 -31.14 -7.93 7.37
CA PRO A 26 -32.30 -7.15 7.05
C PRO A 26 -31.96 -5.71 7.29
N PHE A 27 -32.11 -4.94 6.24
CA PHE A 27 -32.20 -3.49 6.28
C PHE A 27 -31.02 -2.70 6.84
N GLY A 28 -30.59 -1.95 6.01
CA GLY A 28 -29.50 -1.04 6.13
C GLY A 28 -28.29 -1.93 6.02
N ALA A 29 -27.87 -2.07 4.79
CA ALA A 29 -26.47 -2.13 4.64
C ALA A 29 -25.97 -1.17 5.70
N VAL A 30 -25.68 -1.68 6.89
CA VAL A 30 -24.55 -1.19 7.61
C VAL A 30 -23.61 -1.11 6.45
N ALA A 31 -23.40 0.10 5.94
CA ALA A 31 -22.36 0.31 5.00
C ALA A 31 -21.28 -0.54 5.61
N VAL A 32 -21.10 -1.73 5.05
CA VAL A 32 -19.84 -2.42 5.24
C VAL A 32 -18.98 -1.27 4.91
N VAL A 33 -18.42 -0.65 5.94
CA VAL A 33 -17.35 0.32 5.77
C VAL A 33 -16.39 -0.55 5.04
N THR A 34 -16.53 -0.54 3.74
CA THR A 34 -15.68 -1.26 2.82
C THR A 34 -14.42 -0.52 3.06
N LYS A 35 -13.68 -1.03 4.02
CA LYS A 35 -12.36 -0.57 4.39
C LYS A 35 -11.68 -0.48 3.06
N VAL A 36 -11.58 0.75 2.55
CA VAL A 36 -11.19 0.97 1.16
C VAL A 36 -9.80 0.39 1.10
N ALA A 37 -9.69 -0.79 0.49
CA ALA A 37 -8.44 -1.53 0.49
C ALA A 37 -7.35 -0.60 -0.07
N PRO A 38 -6.18 -0.53 0.54
CA PRO A 38 -5.07 0.33 0.09
C PRO A 38 -4.79 0.18 -1.41
N ASN A 39 -5.05 -1.00 -1.95
CA ASN A 39 -4.91 -1.30 -3.37
C ASN A 39 -5.88 -0.47 -4.23
N ARG A 40 -7.13 -0.34 -3.82
CA ARG A 40 -8.12 0.47 -4.55
C ARG A 40 -7.78 1.94 -4.55
N LEU A 41 -7.27 2.45 -3.43
CA LEU A 41 -6.81 3.85 -3.34
C LEU A 41 -5.63 4.09 -4.29
N PHE A 42 -4.72 3.15 -4.35
CA PHE A 42 -3.59 3.22 -5.26
C PHE A 42 -4.04 3.16 -6.74
N GLU A 43 -4.97 2.27 -7.07
CA GLU A 43 -5.53 2.15 -8.42
C GLU A 43 -6.26 3.42 -8.86
N ARG A 44 -7.07 4.02 -8.00
CA ARG A 44 -7.74 5.29 -8.27
C ARG A 44 -6.76 6.41 -8.64
N MET A 45 -5.63 6.47 -7.99
CA MET A 45 -4.60 7.47 -8.29
C MET A 45 -3.80 7.13 -9.55
N SER A 46 -3.43 5.85 -9.74
CA SER A 46 -2.54 5.43 -10.84
C SER A 46 -3.27 5.19 -12.15
N VAL A 47 -4.51 4.70 -12.11
CA VAL A 47 -5.31 4.35 -13.30
C VAL A 47 -6.32 5.46 -13.63
N ASP A 48 -7.09 5.89 -12.64
CA ASP A 48 -8.15 6.89 -12.83
C ASP A 48 -7.59 8.33 -12.83
N GLY A 49 -6.32 8.51 -12.44
CA GLY A 49 -5.68 9.82 -12.42
C GLY A 49 -6.19 10.74 -11.32
N GLU A 50 -6.83 10.20 -10.29
CA GLU A 50 -7.38 10.99 -9.21
C GLU A 50 -6.27 11.60 -8.34
N PRO A 51 -6.36 12.88 -7.95
CA PRO A 51 -5.35 13.50 -7.12
C PRO A 51 -5.37 12.92 -5.70
N PHE A 52 -4.19 12.78 -5.11
CA PHE A 52 -4.00 12.26 -3.74
C PHE A 52 -4.87 12.96 -2.70
N TRP A 53 -5.06 14.26 -2.86
CA TRP A 53 -5.84 15.06 -1.91
C TRP A 53 -7.30 14.63 -1.84
N THR A 54 -7.90 14.22 -2.95
CA THR A 54 -9.27 13.72 -3.02
C THR A 54 -9.34 12.21 -2.72
N ALA A 55 -8.44 11.43 -3.32
CA ALA A 55 -8.47 9.97 -3.20
C ALA A 55 -8.09 9.45 -1.81
N VAL A 56 -7.15 10.13 -1.14
CA VAL A 56 -6.55 9.64 0.11
C VAL A 56 -6.72 10.62 1.26
N TYR A 57 -6.46 11.91 1.04
CA TYR A 57 -6.50 12.89 2.12
C TYR A 57 -7.91 13.08 2.69
N GLU A 58 -8.91 13.26 1.85
CA GLU A 58 -10.30 13.43 2.29
C GLU A 58 -10.81 12.21 3.08
N PRO A 59 -10.70 10.96 2.56
CA PRO A 59 -11.11 9.79 3.31
C PRO A 59 -10.30 9.57 4.59
N PHE A 60 -9.04 10.00 4.61
CA PHE A 60 -8.22 9.94 5.82
C PHE A 60 -8.71 10.93 6.89
N MET A 61 -9.10 12.13 6.49
CA MET A 61 -9.65 13.13 7.41
C MET A 61 -11.04 12.76 7.90
N SER A 62 -11.85 12.09 7.09
CA SER A 62 -13.16 11.52 7.45
C SER A 62 -13.06 10.27 8.33
N ARG A 63 -11.84 9.74 8.53
CA ARG A 63 -11.56 8.48 9.23
C ARG A 63 -12.08 7.21 8.53
N ASP A 64 -12.34 7.30 7.24
CA ASP A 64 -12.74 6.14 6.43
C ASP A 64 -11.56 5.21 6.15
N ILE A 65 -10.34 5.76 6.15
CA ILE A 65 -9.10 5.01 6.05
C ILE A 65 -8.22 5.20 7.27
N THR A 66 -7.48 4.17 7.61
CA THR A 66 -6.59 4.16 8.76
C THR A 66 -5.20 4.68 8.41
N ARG A 67 -4.41 4.95 9.45
CA ARG A 67 -2.98 5.28 9.28
C ARG A 67 -2.20 4.17 8.58
N ASP A 68 -2.55 2.93 8.87
CA ASP A 68 -1.88 1.77 8.26
C ASP A 68 -2.23 1.65 6.78
N ASP A 69 -3.47 1.95 6.40
CA ASP A 69 -3.90 1.99 5.00
C ASP A 69 -3.16 3.09 4.23
N LEU A 70 -3.05 4.29 4.82
CA LEU A 70 -2.26 5.39 4.26
C LEU A 70 -0.79 4.99 4.09
N ARG A 71 -0.20 4.36 5.10
CA ARG A 71 1.18 3.88 5.06
C ARG A 71 1.38 2.82 3.97
N ALA A 72 0.42 1.91 3.81
CA ALA A 72 0.46 0.89 2.76
C ALA A 72 0.39 1.51 1.35
N VAL A 73 -0.46 2.50 1.13
CA VAL A 73 -0.54 3.24 -0.14
C VAL A 73 0.77 3.94 -0.46
N VAL A 74 1.36 4.63 0.51
CA VAL A 74 2.65 5.32 0.34
C VAL A 74 3.79 4.32 0.09
N SER A 75 3.81 3.19 0.81
CA SER A 75 4.80 2.11 0.61
C SER A 75 4.75 1.60 -0.82
N ARG A 76 3.56 1.26 -1.30
CA ARG A 76 3.37 0.77 -2.66
C ARG A 76 3.77 1.80 -3.71
N GLY A 77 3.43 3.06 -3.51
CA GLY A 77 3.87 4.14 -4.38
C GLY A 77 5.39 4.30 -4.42
N LEU A 78 6.07 4.17 -3.28
CA LEU A 78 7.53 4.21 -3.21
C LEU A 78 8.21 2.99 -3.85
N GLU A 79 7.59 1.83 -3.79
CA GLU A 79 8.04 0.63 -4.51
C GLU A 79 8.01 0.88 -6.03
N HIS A 80 6.91 1.40 -6.56
CA HIS A 80 6.79 1.75 -7.98
C HIS A 80 7.78 2.84 -8.41
N THR A 81 8.05 3.80 -7.56
CA THR A 81 8.95 4.93 -7.85
C THR A 81 10.39 4.70 -7.40
N LYS A 82 10.72 3.47 -6.98
CA LYS A 82 12.06 3.09 -6.48
C LYS A 82 12.58 4.04 -5.40
N GLY A 83 11.72 4.42 -4.49
CA GLY A 83 12.05 5.31 -3.38
C GLY A 83 12.16 6.79 -3.73
N SER A 84 11.70 7.21 -4.91
CA SER A 84 11.73 8.61 -5.31
C SER A 84 10.44 9.34 -4.93
N TYR A 85 10.50 10.18 -3.92
CA TYR A 85 9.35 11.03 -3.55
C TYR A 85 8.95 12.04 -4.64
N LYS A 86 9.88 12.42 -5.53
CA LYS A 86 9.55 13.31 -6.66
C LYS A 86 8.68 12.59 -7.70
N LEU A 87 9.01 11.34 -8.01
CA LEU A 87 8.20 10.51 -8.91
C LEU A 87 6.87 10.11 -8.24
N LEU A 88 6.87 9.94 -6.91
CA LEU A 88 5.67 9.68 -6.15
C LEU A 88 4.62 10.78 -6.31
N LEU A 89 5.04 12.05 -6.35
CA LEU A 89 4.14 13.16 -6.63
C LEU A 89 3.45 13.02 -7.99
N GLN A 90 4.21 12.66 -9.01
CA GLN A 90 3.67 12.45 -10.36
C GLN A 90 2.69 11.29 -10.38
N LEU A 91 3.05 10.17 -9.72
CA LEU A 91 2.20 8.99 -9.63
C LEU A 91 0.88 9.28 -8.88
N PHE A 92 0.93 10.14 -7.88
CA PHE A 92 -0.23 10.53 -7.08
C PHE A 92 -0.95 11.79 -7.60
N ASN A 93 -0.60 12.25 -8.80
CA ASN A 93 -1.17 13.44 -9.43
C ASN A 93 -1.13 14.68 -8.53
N ILE A 94 -0.03 14.86 -7.79
CA ILE A 94 0.21 16.00 -6.92
C ILE A 94 1.10 17.00 -7.65
N PRO A 95 0.73 18.29 -7.68
CA PRO A 95 1.58 19.31 -8.26
C PRO A 95 2.93 19.43 -7.53
N PRO A 96 4.02 19.70 -8.24
CA PRO A 96 5.37 19.75 -7.65
C PRO A 96 5.52 20.81 -6.54
N GLY A 97 4.68 21.84 -6.55
CA GLY A 97 4.63 22.86 -5.49
C GLY A 97 4.18 22.31 -4.13
N ASP A 98 3.36 21.27 -4.11
CA ASP A 98 2.82 20.66 -2.90
C ASP A 98 3.76 19.60 -2.27
N TYR A 99 4.97 19.45 -2.78
CA TYR A 99 5.95 18.51 -2.24
C TYR A 99 6.18 18.66 -0.73
N LYS A 100 6.39 19.89 -0.28
CA LYS A 100 6.58 20.18 1.16
C LYS A 100 5.34 19.87 1.98
N ARG A 101 4.15 20.16 1.42
CA ARG A 101 2.86 19.88 2.04
C ARG A 101 2.64 18.38 2.22
N LEU A 102 2.93 17.58 1.19
CA LEU A 102 2.85 16.12 1.29
C LEU A 102 3.81 15.57 2.35
N LEU A 103 5.08 15.98 2.32
CA LEU A 103 6.05 15.52 3.32
C LEU A 103 5.67 15.94 4.74
N GLY A 104 5.18 17.16 4.92
CA GLY A 104 4.66 17.63 6.21
C GLY A 104 3.49 16.79 6.70
N PHE A 105 2.55 16.47 5.82
CA PHE A 105 1.43 15.60 6.10
C PHE A 105 1.90 14.19 6.52
N LEU A 106 2.75 13.54 5.73
CA LEU A 106 3.25 12.21 6.03
C LEU A 106 4.04 12.16 7.35
N ARG A 107 4.81 13.19 7.67
CA ARG A 107 5.53 13.31 8.95
C ARG A 107 4.57 13.49 10.12
N LYS A 108 3.58 14.36 9.98
CA LYS A 108 2.57 14.62 11.02
C LYS A 108 1.85 13.36 11.46
N TYR A 109 1.53 12.48 10.50
CA TYR A 109 0.82 11.23 10.76
C TYR A 109 1.74 10.01 10.86
N GLN A 110 3.06 10.21 10.91
CA GLN A 110 4.07 9.13 11.00
C GLN A 110 3.99 8.10 9.86
N CYS A 111 3.57 8.55 8.70
CA CYS A 111 3.49 7.75 7.47
C CYS A 111 4.66 7.99 6.52
N HIS A 112 5.65 8.79 6.95
CA HIS A 112 6.88 9.00 6.21
C HIS A 112 7.75 7.75 6.28
N LEU A 113 7.97 7.10 5.14
CA LEU A 113 8.78 5.90 5.04
C LEU A 113 10.21 6.23 4.61
N PRO A 114 11.22 5.54 5.13
CA PRO A 114 12.60 5.72 4.69
C PRO A 114 12.75 5.21 3.24
N PHE A 115 13.03 6.11 2.32
CA PHE A 115 13.17 5.81 0.89
C PHE A 115 14.33 4.84 0.59
N GLN A 116 15.29 4.75 1.48
CA GLN A 116 16.46 3.87 1.34
C GLN A 116 16.07 2.39 1.21
N LYS A 117 15.02 1.95 1.93
CA LYS A 117 14.52 0.58 1.85
C LYS A 117 14.03 0.20 0.44
N PHE A 118 13.49 1.16 -0.29
CA PHE A 118 12.95 0.95 -1.63
C PHE A 118 13.99 1.08 -2.73
N ARG A 119 15.13 1.70 -2.44
CA ARG A 119 16.28 1.76 -3.37
C ARG A 119 17.06 0.45 -3.42
N SER A 120 17.08 -0.30 -2.33
CA SER A 120 17.83 -1.56 -2.22
C SER A 120 17.22 -2.70 -3.07
N VAL A 121 15.99 -2.54 -3.54
CA VAL A 121 15.34 -3.49 -4.45
C VAL A 121 15.76 -3.28 -5.91
N SER A 122 16.43 -2.19 -6.26
CA SER A 122 17.00 -2.06 -7.59
C SER A 122 18.24 -2.94 -7.69
N VAL A 123 18.03 -4.12 -8.32
CA VAL A 123 19.02 -4.96 -8.99
C VAL A 123 20.43 -4.76 -8.43
N GLN A 124 20.87 -5.70 -7.65
CA GLN A 124 22.28 -5.77 -7.26
C GLN A 124 23.13 -5.62 -8.52
N PRO A 125 24.00 -4.62 -8.61
CA PRO A 125 24.93 -4.50 -9.72
C PRO A 125 25.98 -5.63 -9.75
N GLU A 126 25.90 -6.53 -8.80
CA GLU A 126 26.73 -7.71 -8.67
C GLU A 126 26.59 -8.66 -9.84
N ALA A 127 25.37 -8.79 -10.40
CA ALA A 127 25.15 -9.65 -11.55
C ALA A 127 25.79 -9.13 -12.84
N LEU A 128 26.10 -7.85 -12.92
CA LEU A 128 26.77 -7.25 -14.08
C LEU A 128 28.30 -7.27 -13.97
N ARG A 129 28.86 -7.57 -12.79
CA ARG A 129 30.30 -7.73 -12.63
C ARG A 129 30.82 -9.08 -13.13
N LEU A 130 29.96 -10.09 -13.24
CA LEU A 130 30.34 -11.42 -13.71
C LEU A 130 30.45 -11.53 -15.24
N VAL A 131 29.97 -10.54 -15.99
CA VAL A 131 30.08 -10.55 -17.46
C VAL A 131 31.28 -9.73 -17.96
N ARG A 132 31.96 -9.01 -17.10
CA ARG A 132 33.21 -8.32 -17.44
C ARG A 132 34.40 -9.17 -17.07
N LYS A 133 34.65 -10.17 -17.87
CA LYS A 133 35.98 -10.67 -18.03
C LYS A 133 36.41 -10.50 -19.49
N PRO A 134 37.06 -9.44 -19.84
CA PRO A 134 38.01 -9.49 -20.94
C PRO A 134 39.34 -9.89 -20.34
N GLU A 135 39.55 -11.15 -20.23
CA GLU A 135 40.91 -11.64 -20.16
C GLU A 135 41.48 -11.56 -21.54
N MET A 136 41.98 -10.43 -21.90
CA MET A 136 42.98 -10.32 -22.95
C MET A 136 44.34 -10.23 -22.27
N ALA A 137 44.90 -11.37 -22.04
CA ALA A 137 46.34 -11.43 -21.77
C ALA A 137 47.08 -10.88 -23.00
N PRO A 138 47.93 -9.91 -22.88
CA PRO A 138 48.84 -9.53 -23.95
C PRO A 138 49.78 -10.71 -24.17
N THR A 139 49.65 -11.33 -25.30
CA THR A 139 50.65 -12.23 -25.81
C THR A 139 51.83 -11.34 -26.17
N GLU A 140 52.80 -11.30 -25.31
CA GLU A 140 54.07 -10.72 -25.60
C GLU A 140 54.78 -11.60 -26.59
N MET A 141 54.66 -11.27 -27.86
CA MET A 141 55.53 -11.79 -28.87
C MET A 141 56.90 -11.12 -28.73
N LYS A 142 57.75 -11.74 -28.01
CA LYS A 142 59.17 -11.45 -28.08
C LYS A 142 59.69 -12.00 -29.43
N ALA A 143 59.78 -11.11 -30.38
CA ALA A 143 60.58 -11.36 -31.55
C ALA A 143 62.03 -11.23 -31.15
N GLY A 144 62.76 -12.33 -31.25
CA GLY A 144 64.20 -12.34 -31.13
C GLY A 144 64.86 -11.91 -32.42
#